data_2416e98df70935be56ffe6c2a39ba0f7
#
_entry.id   2416e98df70935be56ffe6c2a39ba0f7
#
_cell.length_a   1.000
_cell.length_b   1.000
_cell.length_c   1.000
_cell.angle_alpha   90.00
_cell.angle_beta   90.00
_cell.angle_gamma   90.00
#
_symmetry.space_group_name_H-M   'P 1'
#
loop_
_entity.id
_entity.type
_entity.pdbx_description
1 polymer ?
#
loop_
_entity_poly.entity_id
_entity_poly.type
_entity_poly.pdbx_seq_one_letter_code
_entity_poly.pdbx_strand_id
1 'polypeptide(L)'
;MKLNWAERWVVNNPIRVYQQRLELFFLKKKIKLNHRASILEIGCGRGAGAALILNEFNPSLLHAFDVDSAMIYKAKKYLSFEQKKRIILSIADVGQIPYKNQLFDAVFIFGVLHHVPHWRGALTEISRILKPGGVLVFEELYPSLYQNFITKHILLHPKENRFHSDDLKSALREKGLPLKTAWEIKSLGIVGISEKKNY
;
A
#
# COMPACT_ATOMS: atom_id res chain seq x y z
N MET A 1 -4.36 3.79 -12.42
CA MET A 1 -5.70 4.27 -12.85
C MET A 1 -6.21 5.27 -11.82
N LYS A 2 -6.84 6.38 -12.22
CA LYS A 2 -7.39 7.36 -11.27
C LYS A 2 -8.73 6.84 -10.72
N LEU A 3 -8.93 6.98 -9.41
CA LEU A 3 -10.18 6.60 -8.74
C LEU A 3 -11.36 7.47 -9.23
N ASN A 4 -12.54 6.87 -9.34
CA ASN A 4 -13.78 7.61 -9.58
C ASN A 4 -14.28 8.29 -8.27
N TRP A 5 -15.41 9.01 -8.34
CA TRP A 5 -15.94 9.74 -7.19
C TRP A 5 -16.35 8.81 -6.03
N ALA A 6 -16.94 7.64 -6.34
CA ALA A 6 -17.40 6.68 -5.34
C ALA A 6 -16.21 6.00 -4.63
N GLU A 7 -15.20 5.59 -5.38
CA GLU A 7 -13.95 5.05 -4.83
C GLU A 7 -13.23 6.09 -3.96
N ARG A 8 -13.17 7.35 -4.43
CA ARG A 8 -12.63 8.46 -3.63
C ARG A 8 -13.41 8.67 -2.33
N TRP A 9 -14.73 8.49 -2.33
CA TRP A 9 -15.55 8.58 -1.12
C TRP A 9 -15.20 7.46 -0.15
N VAL A 10 -15.10 6.21 -0.63
CA VAL A 10 -14.74 5.03 0.19
C VAL A 10 -13.36 5.20 0.83
N VAL A 11 -12.33 5.52 0.04
CA VAL A 11 -10.95 5.65 0.56
C VAL A 11 -10.76 6.87 1.47
N ASN A 12 -11.64 7.89 1.36
CA ASN A 12 -11.60 9.07 2.19
C ASN A 12 -12.53 9.00 3.42
N ASN A 13 -13.24 7.87 3.62
CA ASN A 13 -14.14 7.70 4.76
C ASN A 13 -13.33 7.62 6.07
N PRO A 14 -13.75 8.30 7.15
CA PRO A 14 -13.12 8.17 8.48
C PRO A 14 -13.03 6.73 9.00
N ILE A 15 -14.02 5.89 8.70
CA ILE A 15 -14.02 4.45 9.06
C ILE A 15 -12.80 3.74 8.48
N ARG A 16 -12.38 4.09 7.27
CA ARG A 16 -11.18 3.53 6.63
C ARG A 16 -9.91 3.83 7.43
N VAL A 17 -9.77 5.05 7.96
CA VAL A 17 -8.64 5.45 8.80
C VAL A 17 -8.61 4.63 10.09
N TYR A 18 -9.78 4.42 10.71
CA TYR A 18 -9.88 3.59 11.90
C TYR A 18 -9.50 2.13 11.63
N GLN A 19 -10.00 1.57 10.53
CA GLN A 19 -9.64 0.22 10.07
C GLN A 19 -8.12 0.10 9.88
N GLN A 20 -7.49 1.00 9.10
CA GLN A 20 -6.04 1.01 8.88
C GLN A 20 -5.25 1.12 10.20
N ARG A 21 -5.75 1.91 11.15
CA ARG A 21 -5.13 2.02 12.47
C ARG A 21 -5.12 0.69 13.22
N LEU A 22 -6.24 -0.03 13.21
CA LEU A 22 -6.32 -1.37 13.81
C LEU A 22 -5.38 -2.36 13.12
N GLU A 23 -5.38 -2.40 11.79
CA GLU A 23 -4.49 -3.24 10.99
C GLU A 23 -3.02 -2.97 11.34
N LEU A 24 -2.60 -1.69 11.32
CA LEU A 24 -1.24 -1.31 11.68
C LEU A 24 -0.88 -1.66 13.12
N PHE A 25 -1.82 -1.51 14.07
CA PHE A 25 -1.59 -1.89 15.46
C PHE A 25 -1.25 -3.40 15.61
N PHE A 26 -1.96 -4.26 14.88
CA PHE A 26 -1.67 -5.71 14.89
C PHE A 26 -0.40 -6.06 14.12
N LEU A 27 -0.19 -5.44 12.95
CA LEU A 27 0.97 -5.68 12.11
C LEU A 27 2.27 -5.20 12.75
N LYS A 28 2.26 -4.06 13.44
CA LYS A 28 3.43 -3.48 14.12
C LYS A 28 4.12 -4.46 15.06
N LYS A 29 3.36 -5.30 15.76
CA LYS A 29 3.92 -6.32 16.66
C LYS A 29 4.77 -7.38 15.94
N LYS A 30 4.62 -7.50 14.62
CA LYS A 30 5.33 -8.48 13.76
C LYS A 30 6.46 -7.84 12.94
N ILE A 31 6.59 -6.50 12.99
CA ILE A 31 7.55 -5.73 12.21
C ILE A 31 8.52 -5.03 13.17
N LYS A 32 9.81 -5.26 12.98
CA LYS A 32 10.84 -4.56 13.75
C LYS A 32 11.51 -3.51 12.85
N LEU A 33 11.08 -2.27 12.97
CA LEU A 33 11.70 -1.12 12.30
C LEU A 33 12.32 -0.20 13.35
N ASN A 34 13.52 0.27 13.10
CA ASN A 34 14.14 1.29 13.92
C ASN A 34 13.76 2.71 13.45
N HIS A 35 14.04 3.72 14.26
CA HIS A 35 13.71 5.12 13.93
C HIS A 35 14.48 5.68 12.71
N ARG A 36 15.55 5.02 12.25
CA ARG A 36 16.30 5.36 11.04
C ARG A 36 15.83 4.59 9.82
N ALA A 37 14.79 3.76 9.96
CA ALA A 37 14.25 3.01 8.83
C ALA A 37 13.80 3.94 7.71
N SER A 38 14.17 3.59 6.49
CA SER A 38 13.70 4.22 5.26
C SER A 38 12.38 3.58 4.87
N ILE A 39 11.28 4.34 4.92
CA ILE A 39 9.92 3.83 4.70
C ILE A 39 9.29 4.51 3.49
N LEU A 40 8.55 3.73 2.70
CA LEU A 40 7.73 4.23 1.60
C LEU A 40 6.28 3.80 1.78
N GLU A 41 5.33 4.72 1.57
CA GLU A 41 3.93 4.40 1.30
C GLU A 41 3.60 4.59 -0.17
N ILE A 42 2.99 3.58 -0.79
CA ILE A 42 2.53 3.57 -2.17
C ILE A 42 1.00 3.76 -2.19
N GLY A 43 0.51 4.72 -2.98
CA GLY A 43 -0.90 5.04 -3.05
C GLY A 43 -1.39 5.76 -1.79
N CYS A 44 -0.68 6.79 -1.36
CA CYS A 44 -0.94 7.46 -0.08
C CYS A 44 -2.28 8.21 -0.01
N GLY A 45 -2.99 8.35 -1.12
CA GLY A 45 -4.27 9.06 -1.16
C GLY A 45 -4.19 10.45 -0.55
N ARG A 46 -5.07 10.76 0.39
CA ARG A 46 -5.05 12.04 1.13
C ARG A 46 -4.01 12.10 2.26
N GLY A 47 -3.12 11.11 2.39
CA GLY A 47 -2.05 11.10 3.38
C GLY A 47 -2.42 10.55 4.76
N ALA A 48 -3.59 9.94 4.91
CA ALA A 48 -4.02 9.40 6.20
C ALA A 48 -3.17 8.19 6.62
N GLY A 49 -2.85 7.28 5.68
CA GLY A 49 -1.95 6.16 5.90
C GLY A 49 -0.54 6.62 6.26
N ALA A 50 0.00 7.63 5.53
CA ALA A 50 1.30 8.22 5.84
C ALA A 50 1.36 8.78 7.27
N ALA A 51 0.31 9.48 7.69
CA ALA A 51 0.24 10.00 9.07
C ALA A 51 0.21 8.88 10.11
N LEU A 52 -0.54 7.80 9.86
CA LEU A 52 -0.57 6.62 10.73
C LEU A 52 0.79 5.93 10.80
N ILE A 53 1.44 5.67 9.66
CA ILE A 53 2.77 5.05 9.58
C ILE A 53 3.79 5.90 10.35
N LEU A 54 3.78 7.22 10.15
CA LEU A 54 4.66 8.14 10.85
C LEU A 54 4.47 8.05 12.38
N ASN A 55 3.22 8.02 12.84
CA ASN A 55 2.89 7.95 14.26
C ASN A 55 3.24 6.58 14.88
N GLU A 56 2.99 5.49 14.15
CA GLU A 56 3.17 4.14 14.68
C GLU A 56 4.64 3.69 14.67
N PHE A 57 5.40 4.01 13.62
CA PHE A 57 6.79 3.54 13.46
C PHE A 57 7.83 4.61 13.76
N ASN A 58 7.41 5.88 13.83
CA ASN A 58 8.26 7.03 14.14
C ASN A 58 9.58 7.06 13.35
N PRO A 59 9.58 6.84 12.01
CA PRO A 59 10.78 6.97 11.19
C PRO A 59 11.26 8.43 11.18
N SER A 60 12.55 8.66 10.96
CA SER A 60 13.07 10.03 10.78
C SER A 60 12.49 10.69 9.53
N LEU A 61 12.28 9.92 8.46
CA LEU A 61 11.71 10.37 7.20
C LEU A 61 10.84 9.25 6.58
N LEU A 62 9.68 9.66 6.07
CA LEU A 62 8.74 8.80 5.34
C LEU A 62 8.56 9.34 3.92
N HIS A 63 8.75 8.52 2.91
CA HIS A 63 8.36 8.82 1.54
C HIS A 63 6.93 8.34 1.31
N ALA A 64 6.15 9.11 0.56
CA ALA A 64 4.79 8.71 0.19
C ALA A 64 4.44 9.25 -1.20
N PHE A 65 3.85 8.42 -2.06
CA PHE A 65 3.42 8.89 -3.37
C PHE A 65 2.02 8.39 -3.75
N ASP A 66 1.42 9.10 -4.69
CA ASP A 66 0.18 8.71 -5.35
C ASP A 66 0.29 9.07 -6.85
N VAL A 67 -0.39 8.31 -7.70
CA VAL A 67 -0.45 8.59 -9.14
C VAL A 67 -1.37 9.78 -9.46
N ASP A 68 -2.32 10.08 -8.57
CA ASP A 68 -3.25 11.20 -8.72
C ASP A 68 -2.74 12.45 -8.00
N SER A 69 -2.33 13.44 -8.79
CA SER A 69 -1.89 14.76 -8.26
C SER A 69 -2.92 15.43 -7.34
N ALA A 70 -4.23 15.18 -7.58
CA ALA A 70 -5.29 15.71 -6.73
C ALA A 70 -5.24 15.08 -5.31
N MET A 71 -4.81 13.81 -5.19
CA MET A 71 -4.61 13.16 -3.90
C MET A 71 -3.40 13.74 -3.17
N ILE A 72 -2.29 13.99 -3.87
CA ILE A 72 -1.13 14.67 -3.29
C ILE A 72 -1.48 16.09 -2.79
N TYR A 73 -2.31 16.83 -3.53
CA TYR A 73 -2.80 18.12 -3.06
C TYR A 73 -3.64 17.99 -1.78
N LYS A 74 -4.53 16.99 -1.70
CA LYS A 74 -5.30 16.70 -0.48
C LYS A 74 -4.40 16.28 0.68
N ALA A 75 -3.37 15.46 0.42
CA ALA A 75 -2.41 15.05 1.44
C ALA A 75 -1.65 16.25 2.03
N LYS A 76 -1.22 17.19 1.19
CA LYS A 76 -0.62 18.46 1.64
C LYS A 76 -1.53 19.28 2.54
N LYS A 77 -2.86 19.20 2.35
CA LYS A 77 -3.84 19.88 3.21
C LYS A 77 -4.16 19.10 4.48
N TYR A 78 -4.19 17.78 4.40
CA TYR A 78 -4.55 16.90 5.50
C TYR A 78 -3.45 16.82 6.58
N LEU A 79 -2.19 16.71 6.15
CA LEU A 79 -1.05 16.54 7.03
C LEU A 79 -0.78 17.83 7.83
N SER A 80 -0.47 17.69 9.11
CA SER A 80 -0.06 18.80 9.97
C SER A 80 1.28 19.39 9.52
N PHE A 81 1.61 20.56 10.01
CA PHE A 81 2.89 21.22 9.73
C PHE A 81 4.08 20.34 10.16
N GLU A 82 4.03 19.72 11.34
CA GLU A 82 5.10 18.85 11.83
C GLU A 82 5.22 17.54 11.02
N GLN A 83 4.10 16.96 10.60
CA GLN A 83 4.12 15.78 9.72
C GLN A 83 4.74 16.09 8.36
N LYS A 84 4.46 17.26 7.79
CA LYS A 84 5.04 17.68 6.49
C LYS A 84 6.57 17.85 6.53
N LYS A 85 7.15 18.11 7.66
CA LYS A 85 8.62 18.14 7.81
C LYS A 85 9.26 16.75 7.68
N ARG A 86 8.49 15.70 7.91
CA ARG A 86 8.95 14.31 7.97
C ARG A 86 8.35 13.40 6.90
N ILE A 87 7.44 13.92 6.07
CA ILE A 87 6.80 13.17 4.97
C ILE A 87 7.12 13.85 3.64
N ILE A 88 7.84 13.15 2.77
CA ILE A 88 8.11 13.59 1.40
C ILE A 88 6.98 13.07 0.51
N LEU A 89 6.15 13.98 0.00
CA LEU A 89 5.07 13.67 -0.92
C LEU A 89 5.53 13.83 -2.37
N SER A 90 5.26 12.85 -3.22
CA SER A 90 5.56 12.90 -4.65
C SER A 90 4.42 12.32 -5.49
N ILE A 91 4.46 12.60 -6.80
CA ILE A 91 3.56 11.97 -7.79
C ILE A 91 4.39 10.90 -8.50
N ALA A 92 3.95 9.64 -8.43
CA ALA A 92 4.63 8.54 -9.09
C ALA A 92 3.67 7.38 -9.41
N ASP A 93 4.07 6.53 -10.36
CA ASP A 93 3.38 5.30 -10.71
C ASP A 93 4.10 4.10 -10.08
N VAL A 94 3.33 3.17 -9.49
CA VAL A 94 3.86 1.94 -8.90
C VAL A 94 4.47 0.99 -9.94
N GLY A 95 4.09 1.12 -11.20
CA GLY A 95 4.69 0.36 -12.31
C GLY A 95 6.10 0.85 -12.69
N GLN A 96 6.50 2.05 -12.26
CA GLN A 96 7.82 2.64 -12.49
C GLN A 96 8.19 3.54 -11.31
N ILE A 97 8.68 2.95 -10.25
CA ILE A 97 8.96 3.66 -8.99
C ILE A 97 10.28 4.46 -9.12
N PRO A 98 10.27 5.80 -8.91
CA PRO A 98 11.42 6.67 -9.17
C PRO A 98 12.46 6.64 -8.04
N TYR A 99 12.73 5.48 -7.50
CA TYR A 99 13.73 5.25 -6.46
C TYR A 99 14.73 4.17 -6.90
N LYS A 100 15.96 4.27 -6.40
CA LYS A 100 17.02 3.29 -6.64
C LYS A 100 16.71 1.94 -5.98
N ASN A 101 17.41 0.90 -6.43
CA ASN A 101 17.30 -0.44 -5.86
C ASN A 101 17.68 -0.43 -4.38
N GLN A 102 17.05 -1.30 -3.60
CA GLN A 102 17.41 -1.60 -2.21
C GLN A 102 17.53 -0.35 -1.32
N LEU A 103 16.56 0.57 -1.44
CA LEU A 103 16.53 1.82 -0.69
C LEU A 103 15.74 1.71 0.62
N PHE A 104 14.63 0.96 0.60
CA PHE A 104 13.66 0.97 1.68
C PHE A 104 13.75 -0.26 2.59
N ASP A 105 13.67 -0.03 3.89
CA ASP A 105 13.54 -1.08 4.91
C ASP A 105 12.11 -1.61 4.98
N ALA A 106 11.12 -0.75 4.67
CA ALA A 106 9.72 -1.13 4.58
C ALA A 106 8.98 -0.38 3.46
N VAL A 107 8.07 -1.09 2.80
CA VAL A 107 7.09 -0.53 1.86
C VAL A 107 5.69 -0.87 2.37
N PHE A 108 4.82 0.14 2.43
CA PHE A 108 3.41 0.01 2.78
C PHE A 108 2.55 0.26 1.56
N ILE A 109 1.53 -0.58 1.35
CA ILE A 109 0.56 -0.44 0.26
C ILE A 109 -0.81 -0.93 0.72
N PHE A 110 -1.81 -0.04 0.70
CA PHE A 110 -3.13 -0.33 1.25
C PHE A 110 -4.22 -0.13 0.19
N GLY A 111 -4.72 -1.23 -0.37
CA GLY A 111 -5.80 -1.22 -1.34
C GLY A 111 -5.44 -0.56 -2.67
N VAL A 112 -4.27 -0.85 -3.22
CA VAL A 112 -3.76 -0.23 -4.45
C VAL A 112 -3.58 -1.21 -5.59
N LEU A 113 -3.01 -2.40 -5.35
CA LEU A 113 -2.66 -3.33 -6.42
C LEU A 113 -3.87 -3.78 -7.25
N HIS A 114 -5.04 -3.91 -6.63
CA HIS A 114 -6.26 -4.29 -7.34
C HIS A 114 -6.79 -3.20 -8.31
N HIS A 115 -6.23 -1.98 -8.24
CA HIS A 115 -6.45 -0.91 -9.22
C HIS A 115 -5.37 -0.89 -10.33
N VAL A 116 -4.32 -1.70 -10.23
CA VAL A 116 -3.18 -1.68 -11.14
C VAL A 116 -3.31 -2.79 -12.18
N PRO A 117 -3.50 -2.48 -13.48
CA PRO A 117 -3.66 -3.52 -14.51
C PRO A 117 -2.44 -4.45 -14.60
N HIS A 118 -1.24 -3.92 -14.42
CA HIS A 118 0.03 -4.68 -14.44
C HIS A 118 0.59 -4.90 -13.03
N TRP A 119 -0.25 -5.33 -12.09
CA TRP A 119 0.10 -5.50 -10.68
C TRP A 119 1.30 -6.43 -10.40
N ARG A 120 1.56 -7.44 -11.27
CA ARG A 120 2.78 -8.25 -11.17
C ARG A 120 4.05 -7.44 -11.45
N GLY A 121 3.98 -6.48 -12.36
CA GLY A 121 5.06 -5.52 -12.60
C GLY A 121 5.28 -4.60 -11.40
N ALA A 122 4.20 -4.15 -10.77
CA ALA A 122 4.26 -3.37 -9.54
C ALA A 122 4.96 -4.15 -8.41
N LEU A 123 4.68 -5.45 -8.24
CA LEU A 123 5.39 -6.30 -7.28
C LEU A 123 6.89 -6.43 -7.61
N THR A 124 7.26 -6.44 -8.90
CA THR A 124 8.67 -6.43 -9.31
C THR A 124 9.37 -5.13 -8.88
N GLU A 125 8.74 -3.99 -9.08
CA GLU A 125 9.27 -2.70 -8.65
C GLU A 125 9.36 -2.60 -7.12
N ILE A 126 8.34 -3.05 -6.40
CA ILE A 126 8.34 -3.11 -4.92
C ILE A 126 9.51 -3.99 -4.43
N SER A 127 9.68 -5.17 -5.02
CA SER A 127 10.81 -6.04 -4.67
C SER A 127 12.16 -5.38 -4.98
N ARG A 128 12.27 -4.68 -6.12
CA ARG A 128 13.49 -3.99 -6.53
C ARG A 128 13.94 -2.94 -5.50
N ILE A 129 13.00 -2.13 -5.01
CA ILE A 129 13.32 -1.00 -4.11
C ILE A 129 13.47 -1.41 -2.65
N LEU A 130 12.94 -2.57 -2.24
CA LEU A 130 13.14 -3.12 -0.90
C LEU A 130 14.57 -3.62 -0.72
N LYS A 131 15.17 -3.34 0.43
CA LYS A 131 16.44 -3.96 0.86
C LYS A 131 16.26 -5.47 1.06
N PRO A 132 17.33 -6.29 0.96
CA PRO A 132 17.31 -7.65 1.47
C PRO A 132 16.83 -7.65 2.94
N GLY A 133 15.91 -8.56 3.31
CA GLY A 133 15.26 -8.57 4.62
C GLY A 133 14.25 -7.44 4.87
N GLY A 134 14.08 -6.53 3.92
CA GLY A 134 13.04 -5.48 4.01
C GLY A 134 11.64 -6.04 3.88
N VAL A 135 10.66 -5.35 4.41
CA VAL A 135 9.28 -5.85 4.51
C VAL A 135 8.31 -5.09 3.60
N LEU A 136 7.43 -5.83 2.96
CA LEU A 136 6.22 -5.31 2.32
C LEU A 136 5.04 -5.54 3.27
N VAL A 137 4.38 -4.46 3.67
CA VAL A 137 3.15 -4.46 4.46
C VAL A 137 2.01 -4.08 3.52
N PHE A 138 1.01 -4.93 3.39
CA PHE A 138 -0.02 -4.71 2.41
C PHE A 138 -1.42 -5.11 2.91
N GLU A 139 -2.40 -4.45 2.34
CA GLU A 139 -3.81 -4.81 2.37
C GLU A 139 -4.34 -4.79 0.95
N GLU A 140 -5.03 -5.87 0.56
CA GLU A 140 -5.64 -5.96 -0.76
C GLU A 140 -7.03 -6.58 -0.70
N LEU A 141 -7.90 -6.08 -1.57
CA LEU A 141 -9.26 -6.55 -1.72
C LEU A 141 -9.36 -7.52 -2.90
N TYR A 142 -10.20 -8.53 -2.74
CA TYR A 142 -10.46 -9.50 -3.82
C TYR A 142 -11.69 -9.11 -4.66
N PRO A 143 -11.73 -9.56 -5.93
CA PRO A 143 -12.81 -9.24 -6.85
C PRO A 143 -14.22 -9.56 -6.32
N SER A 144 -14.37 -10.62 -5.54
CA SER A 144 -15.63 -11.00 -4.92
C SER A 144 -16.26 -9.90 -4.05
N LEU A 145 -15.44 -9.03 -3.45
CA LEU A 145 -15.95 -7.91 -2.64
C LEU A 145 -16.51 -6.78 -3.50
N TYR A 146 -15.81 -6.39 -4.57
CA TYR A 146 -16.14 -5.20 -5.36
C TYR A 146 -16.83 -5.50 -6.69
N GLN A 147 -17.14 -6.79 -7.00
CA GLN A 147 -17.84 -7.24 -8.20
C GLN A 147 -19.21 -7.83 -7.96
N ASN A 148 -19.79 -7.64 -6.79
CA ASN A 148 -21.15 -8.04 -6.55
C ASN A 148 -22.12 -7.21 -7.43
N PHE A 149 -23.36 -7.65 -7.50
CA PHE A 149 -24.38 -7.06 -8.38
C PHE A 149 -24.54 -5.54 -8.23
N ILE A 150 -24.29 -5.00 -7.03
CA ILE A 150 -24.43 -3.57 -6.70
C ILE A 150 -23.14 -2.82 -7.05
N THR A 151 -21.98 -3.31 -6.62
CA THR A 151 -20.71 -2.56 -6.67
C THR A 151 -20.07 -2.54 -8.06
N LYS A 152 -20.30 -3.57 -8.87
CA LYS A 152 -19.75 -3.67 -10.25
C LYS A 152 -20.10 -2.49 -11.18
N HIS A 153 -21.18 -1.79 -10.90
CA HIS A 153 -21.64 -0.63 -11.69
C HIS A 153 -21.18 0.71 -11.10
N ILE A 154 -20.71 0.72 -9.87
CA ILE A 154 -20.35 1.94 -9.12
C ILE A 154 -18.83 2.10 -9.05
N LEU A 155 -18.10 0.98 -8.92
CA LEU A 155 -16.65 0.98 -8.74
C LEU A 155 -15.95 0.67 -10.07
N LEU A 156 -15.01 1.54 -10.48
CA LEU A 156 -14.20 1.37 -11.69
C LEU A 156 -12.94 0.58 -11.36
N HIS A 157 -13.04 -0.73 -11.38
CA HIS A 157 -11.87 -1.61 -11.26
C HIS A 157 -11.46 -2.17 -12.62
N PRO A 158 -10.18 -2.51 -12.84
CA PRO A 158 -9.75 -3.22 -14.04
C PRO A 158 -10.61 -4.47 -14.25
N LYS A 159 -11.09 -4.70 -15.46
CA LYS A 159 -11.88 -5.89 -15.80
C LYS A 159 -11.03 -7.12 -16.03
N GLU A 160 -9.76 -6.91 -16.37
CA GLU A 160 -8.77 -7.95 -16.71
C GLU A 160 -7.62 -7.93 -15.71
N ASN A 161 -6.81 -9.00 -15.70
CA ASN A 161 -5.62 -9.17 -14.87
C ASN A 161 -5.88 -8.99 -13.36
N ARG A 162 -7.00 -9.49 -12.89
CA ARG A 162 -7.35 -9.49 -11.47
C ARG A 162 -6.65 -10.64 -10.76
N PHE A 163 -6.49 -10.50 -9.48
CA PHE A 163 -5.93 -11.58 -8.67
C PHE A 163 -6.89 -12.02 -7.57
N HIS A 164 -6.86 -13.29 -7.29
CA HIS A 164 -7.39 -13.90 -6.08
C HIS A 164 -6.23 -14.24 -5.13
N SER A 165 -6.56 -14.86 -4.01
CA SER A 165 -5.61 -15.26 -2.96
C SER A 165 -4.38 -15.98 -3.51
N ASP A 166 -4.59 -17.05 -4.28
CA ASP A 166 -3.50 -17.92 -4.74
C ASP A 166 -2.62 -17.24 -5.80
N ASP A 167 -3.24 -16.41 -6.67
CA ASP A 167 -2.52 -15.60 -7.65
C ASP A 167 -1.55 -14.61 -6.98
N LEU A 168 -2.06 -13.88 -5.96
CA LEU A 168 -1.26 -12.90 -5.23
C LEU A 168 -0.13 -13.59 -4.45
N LYS A 169 -0.43 -14.67 -3.74
CA LYS A 169 0.56 -15.43 -2.96
C LYS A 169 1.65 -16.06 -3.84
N SER A 170 1.27 -16.57 -5.03
CA SER A 170 2.22 -17.10 -6.00
C SER A 170 3.13 -15.99 -6.53
N ALA A 171 2.54 -14.88 -6.97
CA ALA A 171 3.30 -13.74 -7.49
C ALA A 171 4.25 -13.14 -6.45
N LEU A 172 3.82 -13.02 -5.19
CA LEU A 172 4.69 -12.57 -4.10
C LEU A 172 5.92 -13.49 -3.96
N ARG A 173 5.72 -14.82 -3.95
CA ARG A 173 6.83 -15.79 -3.88
C ARG A 173 7.77 -15.69 -5.08
N GLU A 174 7.22 -15.59 -6.29
CA GLU A 174 7.98 -15.45 -7.54
C GLU A 174 8.84 -14.18 -7.57
N LYS A 175 8.38 -13.11 -6.90
CA LYS A 175 9.12 -11.84 -6.79
C LYS A 175 10.06 -11.78 -5.59
N GLY A 176 10.30 -12.90 -4.91
CA GLY A 176 11.18 -12.96 -3.75
C GLY A 176 10.61 -12.29 -2.49
N LEU A 177 9.29 -12.16 -2.42
CA LEU A 177 8.53 -11.56 -1.32
C LEU A 177 7.60 -12.59 -0.66
N PRO A 178 8.10 -13.74 -0.16
CA PRO A 178 7.23 -14.74 0.48
C PRO A 178 6.48 -14.13 1.66
N LEU A 179 5.25 -14.59 1.88
CA LEU A 179 4.46 -14.21 3.04
C LEU A 179 5.13 -14.67 4.34
N LYS A 180 5.26 -13.74 5.28
CA LYS A 180 5.68 -13.99 6.66
C LYS A 180 4.50 -14.24 7.58
N THR A 181 3.45 -13.44 7.42
CA THR A 181 2.17 -13.57 8.14
C THR A 181 1.05 -12.89 7.35
N ALA A 182 -0.16 -13.40 7.47
CA ALA A 182 -1.34 -12.78 6.88
C ALA A 182 -2.60 -13.14 7.66
N TRP A 183 -3.57 -12.22 7.61
CA TRP A 183 -4.98 -12.46 7.92
C TRP A 183 -5.77 -12.31 6.65
N GLU A 184 -6.59 -13.31 6.36
CA GLU A 184 -7.30 -13.38 5.09
C GLU A 184 -8.73 -13.85 5.30
N ILE A 185 -9.65 -13.17 4.61
CA ILE A 185 -11.00 -13.65 4.37
C ILE A 185 -11.13 -13.83 2.87
N LYS A 186 -11.14 -15.08 2.40
CA LYS A 186 -11.06 -15.44 0.96
C LYS A 186 -12.09 -14.77 0.07
N SER A 187 -13.24 -14.37 0.61
CA SER A 187 -14.29 -13.63 -0.10
C SER A 187 -14.11 -12.11 -0.07
N LEU A 188 -13.23 -11.57 0.75
CA LEU A 188 -13.10 -10.14 0.98
C LEU A 188 -11.72 -9.59 0.59
N GLY A 189 -10.66 -10.15 1.15
CA GLY A 189 -9.32 -9.63 0.97
C GLY A 189 -8.30 -10.21 1.94
N ILE A 190 -7.10 -9.64 1.92
CA ILE A 190 -5.95 -10.07 2.68
C ILE A 190 -5.20 -8.88 3.25
N VAL A 191 -4.78 -8.98 4.50
CA VAL A 191 -3.83 -8.07 5.16
C VAL A 191 -2.60 -8.88 5.53
N GLY A 192 -1.41 -8.46 5.11
CA GLY A 192 -0.24 -9.29 5.28
C GLY A 192 1.08 -8.55 5.33
N ILE A 193 2.08 -9.31 5.71
CA ILE A 193 3.50 -8.94 5.68
C ILE A 193 4.24 -9.98 4.85
N SER A 194 4.97 -9.51 3.85
CA SER A 194 5.98 -10.27 3.12
C SER A 194 7.36 -9.76 3.49
N GLU A 195 8.35 -10.63 3.50
CA GLU A 195 9.74 -10.26 3.75
C GLU A 195 10.60 -10.62 2.53
N LYS A 196 11.37 -9.65 2.04
CA LYS A 196 12.26 -9.87 0.89
C LYS A 196 13.37 -10.83 1.27
N LYS A 197 13.54 -11.88 0.46
CA LYS A 197 14.65 -12.85 0.64
C LYS A 197 16.01 -12.15 0.57
N ASN A 198 16.93 -12.63 1.40
CA ASN A 198 18.34 -12.27 1.33
C ASN A 198 18.99 -13.13 0.22
N TYR A 199 19.21 -12.54 -0.95
CA TYR A 199 20.04 -13.10 -2.01
C TYR A 199 21.31 -12.28 -2.13
#